data_ce2bef1d049c1614ba28424517541398
#
_entry.id   ce2bef1d049c1614ba28424517541398
#
_cell.length_a   1.000
_cell.length_b   1.000
_cell.length_c   1.000
_cell.angle_alpha   90.00
_cell.angle_beta   90.00
_cell.angle_gamma   90.00
#
_symmetry.space_group_name_H-M   'P 1'
#
loop_
_entity.id
_entity.type
_entity.pdbx_description
1 polymer ?
#
loop_
_entity_poly.entity_id
_entity_poly.type
_entity_poly.pdbx_seq_one_letter_code
_entity_poly.pdbx_strand_id
1 'polypeptide(L)'
;HGAVTLSSVRAEGFDMSGARVSGVMARCLETGRTLNIRGRQVVNATGVWTDSVQKHSGRGRIHVRASKGIHLVVPRDRIHGDSGLILRTEKSVLFVIPWDNHWILGTTDTDWDLDLAHPAASKSDIDYLLERLNRVLAQPLRPDDIEGVYAGLRPLLQGESDATSKLSREHAVSQSVSGLITVAGGKYTTYRVMAKDVVDIA
;
A
#
# COMPACT_ATOMS: atom_id res chain seq x y z
N HIS A 1 -15.75 7.50 19.42
CA HIS A 1 -16.40 8.34 18.39
C HIS A 1 -17.53 7.60 17.63
N GLY A 2 -17.91 6.38 18.02
CA GLY A 2 -19.05 5.64 17.46
C GLY A 2 -18.79 4.97 16.10
N ALA A 3 -17.56 4.96 15.60
CA ALA A 3 -17.23 4.23 14.38
C ALA A 3 -17.27 2.71 14.62
N VAL A 4 -17.80 1.97 13.66
CA VAL A 4 -17.80 0.50 13.66
C VAL A 4 -16.74 0.02 12.68
N THR A 5 -15.80 -0.79 13.16
CA THR A 5 -14.78 -1.43 12.33
C THR A 5 -15.09 -2.91 12.18
N LEU A 6 -15.06 -3.41 10.96
CA LEU A 6 -15.32 -4.81 10.63
C LEU A 6 -14.12 -5.40 9.91
N SER A 7 -13.54 -6.45 10.46
CA SER A 7 -12.57 -7.31 9.79
C SER A 7 -13.25 -8.45 9.07
N SER A 8 -12.55 -9.12 8.16
CA SER A 8 -13.07 -10.27 7.40
C SER A 8 -14.38 -9.97 6.63
N VAL A 9 -14.57 -8.71 6.22
CA VAL A 9 -15.73 -8.29 5.41
C VAL A 9 -15.25 -7.73 4.09
N ARG A 10 -15.66 -8.36 3.00
CA ARG A 10 -15.31 -7.99 1.63
C ARG A 10 -16.45 -7.17 0.99
N ALA A 11 -16.12 -6.01 0.43
CA ALA A 11 -17.05 -5.29 -0.45
C ALA A 11 -17.13 -6.03 -1.80
N GLU A 12 -18.36 -6.35 -2.23
CA GLU A 12 -18.65 -7.09 -3.47
C GLU A 12 -19.39 -6.25 -4.50
N GLY A 13 -19.91 -5.07 -4.10
CA GLY A 13 -20.63 -4.18 -4.99
C GLY A 13 -21.19 -2.97 -4.27
N PHE A 14 -21.91 -2.14 -5.03
CA PHE A 14 -22.59 -0.97 -4.51
C PHE A 14 -24.10 -1.10 -4.65
N ASP A 15 -24.83 -0.68 -3.62
CA ASP A 15 -26.26 -0.42 -3.71
C ASP A 15 -26.48 0.92 -4.41
N MET A 16 -27.38 0.92 -5.40
CA MET A 16 -27.71 2.12 -6.18
C MET A 16 -29.12 2.60 -5.89
N SER A 17 -29.27 3.92 -5.75
CA SER A 17 -30.57 4.60 -5.76
C SER A 17 -30.59 5.55 -6.95
N GLY A 18 -31.19 5.11 -8.07
CA GLY A 18 -31.02 5.76 -9.35
C GLY A 18 -29.54 5.78 -9.79
N ALA A 19 -29.02 6.97 -10.07
CA ALA A 19 -27.62 7.16 -10.46
C ALA A 19 -26.66 7.40 -9.25
N ARG A 20 -27.14 7.26 -8.00
CA ARG A 20 -26.40 7.53 -6.79
C ARG A 20 -26.04 6.23 -6.07
N VAL A 21 -24.79 6.11 -5.61
CA VAL A 21 -24.38 5.08 -4.65
C VAL A 21 -25.00 5.40 -3.29
N SER A 22 -25.75 4.45 -2.72
CA SER A 22 -26.49 4.56 -1.46
C SER A 22 -26.05 3.57 -0.40
N GLY A 23 -25.09 2.70 -0.74
CA GLY A 23 -24.58 1.68 0.18
C GLY A 23 -23.57 0.75 -0.47
N VAL A 24 -23.17 -0.25 0.29
CA VAL A 24 -22.21 -1.29 -0.10
C VAL A 24 -22.83 -2.67 0.15
N MET A 25 -22.82 -3.50 -0.85
CA MET A 25 -23.04 -4.93 -0.70
C MET A 25 -21.71 -5.59 -0.28
N ALA A 26 -21.72 -6.27 0.84
CA ALA A 26 -20.53 -6.87 1.40
C ALA A 26 -20.81 -8.32 1.83
N ARG A 27 -19.74 -9.11 1.94
CA ARG A 27 -19.79 -10.49 2.42
C ARG A 27 -18.89 -10.66 3.62
N CYS A 28 -19.43 -11.22 4.69
CA CYS A 28 -18.63 -11.70 5.80
C CYS A 28 -17.92 -13.01 5.38
N LEU A 29 -16.60 -12.99 5.39
CA LEU A 29 -15.78 -14.11 4.93
C LEU A 29 -15.75 -15.29 5.93
N GLU A 30 -16.06 -15.02 7.19
CA GLU A 30 -16.10 -16.03 8.24
C GLU A 30 -17.41 -16.84 8.20
N THR A 31 -18.53 -16.16 7.95
CA THR A 31 -19.86 -16.77 8.00
C THR A 31 -20.51 -16.99 6.64
N GLY A 32 -19.95 -16.38 5.58
CA GLY A 32 -20.54 -16.38 4.24
C GLY A 32 -21.78 -15.48 4.09
N ARG A 33 -22.22 -14.78 5.15
CA ARG A 33 -23.42 -13.95 5.12
C ARG A 33 -23.21 -12.68 4.28
N THR A 34 -24.19 -12.35 3.47
CA THR A 34 -24.27 -11.07 2.77
C THR A 34 -24.75 -9.97 3.72
N LEU A 35 -24.13 -8.80 3.64
CA LEU A 35 -24.44 -7.59 4.42
C LEU A 35 -24.74 -6.47 3.43
N ASN A 36 -25.88 -5.78 3.65
CA ASN A 36 -26.21 -4.54 2.94
C ASN A 36 -26.01 -3.36 3.88
N ILE A 37 -24.95 -2.60 3.66
CA ILE A 37 -24.53 -1.49 4.52
C ILE A 37 -24.96 -0.19 3.82
N ARG A 38 -26.00 0.46 4.32
CA ARG A 38 -26.49 1.73 3.78
C ARG A 38 -25.72 2.91 4.33
N GLY A 39 -25.47 3.90 3.49
CA GLY A 39 -24.80 5.14 3.86
C GLY A 39 -25.21 6.32 3.00
N ARG A 40 -25.19 7.51 3.57
CA ARG A 40 -25.40 8.75 2.80
C ARG A 40 -24.25 9.01 1.84
N GLN A 41 -23.05 8.58 2.21
CA GLN A 41 -21.84 8.69 1.44
C GLN A 41 -21.03 7.41 1.61
N VAL A 42 -20.45 6.91 0.54
CA VAL A 42 -19.52 5.78 0.52
C VAL A 42 -18.14 6.31 0.16
N VAL A 43 -17.11 5.85 0.85
CA VAL A 43 -15.72 6.19 0.56
C VAL A 43 -14.98 4.93 0.15
N ASN A 44 -14.45 4.94 -1.08
CA ASN A 44 -13.50 3.93 -1.55
C ASN A 44 -12.08 4.38 -1.16
N ALA A 45 -11.51 3.76 -0.14
CA ALA A 45 -10.15 3.97 0.33
C ALA A 45 -9.36 2.65 0.32
N THR A 46 -9.55 1.84 -0.73
CA THR A 46 -9.09 0.45 -0.81
C THR A 46 -7.65 0.29 -1.34
N GLY A 47 -6.91 1.39 -1.49
CA GLY A 47 -5.48 1.37 -1.85
C GLY A 47 -5.25 0.67 -3.18
N VAL A 48 -4.49 -0.42 -3.20
CA VAL A 48 -4.16 -1.16 -4.44
C VAL A 48 -5.37 -1.79 -5.13
N TRP A 49 -6.50 -1.95 -4.43
CA TRP A 49 -7.76 -2.46 -5.00
C TRP A 49 -8.69 -1.36 -5.51
N THR A 50 -8.26 -0.10 -5.52
CA THR A 50 -9.08 1.05 -5.93
C THR A 50 -9.77 0.82 -7.28
N ASP A 51 -9.02 0.38 -8.29
CA ASP A 51 -9.56 0.13 -9.64
C ASP A 51 -10.58 -1.01 -9.66
N SER A 52 -10.33 -2.08 -8.90
CA SER A 52 -11.25 -3.21 -8.80
C SER A 52 -12.59 -2.79 -8.17
N VAL A 53 -12.53 -1.97 -7.13
CA VAL A 53 -13.74 -1.47 -6.46
C VAL A 53 -14.48 -0.44 -7.32
N GLN A 54 -13.77 0.46 -8.01
CA GLN A 54 -14.39 1.42 -8.92
C GLN A 54 -15.18 0.75 -10.06
N LYS A 55 -14.74 -0.39 -10.57
CA LYS A 55 -15.44 -1.15 -11.62
C LYS A 55 -16.88 -1.47 -11.24
N HIS A 56 -17.19 -1.68 -9.98
CA HIS A 56 -18.57 -1.95 -9.52
C HIS A 56 -19.51 -0.75 -9.67
N SER A 57 -18.99 0.47 -9.81
CA SER A 57 -19.78 1.67 -10.09
C SER A 57 -19.91 1.99 -11.58
N GLY A 58 -19.21 1.24 -12.45
CA GLY A 58 -19.16 1.46 -13.90
C GLY A 58 -18.36 2.71 -14.31
N ARG A 59 -17.83 3.48 -13.38
CA ARG A 59 -17.07 4.72 -13.63
C ARG A 59 -15.94 4.88 -12.63
N GLY A 60 -14.77 5.27 -13.11
CA GLY A 60 -13.62 5.58 -12.29
C GLY A 60 -12.75 6.65 -12.97
N ARG A 61 -12.09 7.50 -12.17
CA ARG A 61 -11.16 8.54 -12.65
C ARG A 61 -9.78 8.39 -12.08
N ILE A 62 -9.64 7.59 -11.04
CA ILE A 62 -8.36 7.34 -10.37
C ILE A 62 -7.88 5.96 -10.81
N HIS A 63 -6.66 5.90 -11.31
CA HIS A 63 -6.01 4.64 -11.65
C HIS A 63 -4.78 4.45 -10.77
N VAL A 64 -4.63 3.24 -10.24
CA VAL A 64 -3.57 2.86 -9.31
C VAL A 64 -2.70 1.79 -9.94
N ARG A 65 -1.39 2.00 -9.87
CA ARG A 65 -0.38 1.00 -10.18
C ARG A 65 0.27 0.52 -8.89
N ALA A 66 0.31 -0.80 -8.70
CA ALA A 66 0.94 -1.37 -7.52
C ALA A 66 2.45 -1.41 -7.69
N SER A 67 3.18 -0.88 -6.69
CA SER A 67 4.63 -1.00 -6.58
C SER A 67 4.98 -1.81 -5.34
N LYS A 68 5.71 -2.91 -5.53
CA LYS A 68 6.20 -3.76 -4.46
C LYS A 68 7.44 -3.18 -3.82
N GLY A 69 7.45 -3.14 -2.49
CA GLY A 69 8.63 -2.91 -1.68
C GLY A 69 8.84 -4.04 -0.71
N ILE A 70 10.06 -4.53 -0.59
CA ILE A 70 10.42 -5.55 0.39
C ILE A 70 11.32 -4.99 1.47
N HIS A 71 11.33 -5.65 2.62
CA HIS A 71 12.29 -5.40 3.68
C HIS A 71 12.87 -6.72 4.19
N LEU A 72 14.15 -6.69 4.54
CA LEU A 72 14.84 -7.78 5.21
C LEU A 72 14.92 -7.46 6.69
N VAL A 73 14.82 -8.48 7.52
CA VAL A 73 15.05 -8.41 8.96
C VAL A 73 16.29 -9.22 9.27
N VAL A 74 17.28 -8.59 9.90
CA VAL A 74 18.53 -9.24 10.30
C VAL A 74 18.81 -8.96 11.78
N PRO A 75 19.54 -9.86 12.50
CA PRO A 75 19.89 -9.67 13.89
C PRO A 75 20.68 -8.38 14.14
N ARG A 76 20.53 -7.83 15.33
CA ARG A 76 21.15 -6.56 15.74
C ARG A 76 22.66 -6.58 15.69
N ASP A 77 23.28 -7.70 16.00
CA ASP A 77 24.74 -7.90 16.05
C ASP A 77 25.41 -7.95 14.66
N ARG A 78 24.62 -8.07 13.58
CA ARG A 78 25.14 -8.09 12.20
C ARG A 78 25.59 -6.72 11.70
N ILE A 79 25.08 -5.64 12.26
CA ILE A 79 25.45 -4.27 11.90
C ILE A 79 25.82 -3.51 13.17
N HIS A 80 27.08 -3.08 13.28
CA HIS A 80 27.54 -2.31 14.41
C HIS A 80 27.07 -0.86 14.32
N GLY A 81 26.43 -0.36 15.38
CA GLY A 81 25.94 1.01 15.49
C GLY A 81 24.55 1.10 16.11
N ASP A 82 24.19 2.31 16.53
CA ASP A 82 22.93 2.59 17.20
C ASP A 82 22.01 3.51 16.40
N SER A 83 22.54 4.11 15.34
CA SER A 83 21.82 5.06 14.49
C SER A 83 21.35 4.41 13.20
N GLY A 84 20.17 4.80 12.74
CA GLY A 84 19.67 4.42 11.42
C GLY A 84 20.48 5.09 10.30
N LEU A 85 20.53 4.45 9.15
CA LEU A 85 21.19 4.96 7.95
C LEU A 85 20.17 5.18 6.83
N ILE A 86 20.40 6.23 6.06
CA ILE A 86 19.65 6.50 4.82
C ILE A 86 20.67 6.49 3.68
N LEU A 87 20.52 5.55 2.76
CA LEU A 87 21.42 5.35 1.63
C LEU A 87 20.71 5.70 0.33
N ARG A 88 21.29 6.61 -0.44
CA ARG A 88 20.77 6.94 -1.77
C ARG A 88 21.31 5.91 -2.77
N THR A 89 20.41 5.33 -3.56
CA THR A 89 20.74 4.47 -4.70
C THR A 89 20.42 5.19 -6.01
N GLU A 90 20.76 4.58 -7.13
CA GLU A 90 20.44 5.12 -8.48
C GLU A 90 18.94 5.22 -8.74
N LYS A 91 18.15 4.34 -8.10
CA LYS A 91 16.71 4.22 -8.35
C LYS A 91 15.84 4.63 -7.17
N SER A 92 16.37 4.59 -5.94
CA SER A 92 15.57 4.70 -4.73
C SER A 92 16.41 5.15 -3.54
N VAL A 93 15.79 5.09 -2.37
CA VAL A 93 16.43 5.30 -1.06
C VAL A 93 16.31 4.02 -0.27
N LEU A 94 17.42 3.54 0.28
CA LEU A 94 17.45 2.42 1.22
C LEU A 94 17.58 2.94 2.64
N PHE A 95 16.89 2.27 3.53
CA PHE A 95 16.93 2.52 4.96
C PHE A 95 17.54 1.33 5.68
N VAL A 96 18.36 1.60 6.67
CA VAL A 96 18.84 0.66 7.68
C VAL A 96 18.26 1.18 9.00
N ILE A 97 17.23 0.55 9.51
CA ILE A 97 16.46 1.04 10.66
C ILE A 97 16.68 0.12 11.84
N PRO A 98 17.19 0.63 12.98
CA PRO A 98 17.27 -0.16 14.20
C PRO A 98 15.85 -0.44 14.72
N TRP A 99 15.56 -1.69 15.02
CA TRP A 99 14.26 -2.13 15.49
C TRP A 99 14.41 -3.20 16.57
N ASP A 100 14.38 -2.80 17.81
CA ASP A 100 14.62 -3.67 18.95
C ASP A 100 15.92 -4.50 18.77
N ASN A 101 15.85 -5.81 18.80
CA ASN A 101 16.97 -6.73 18.63
C ASN A 101 17.31 -7.02 17.16
N HIS A 102 16.83 -6.22 16.22
CA HIS A 102 17.00 -6.42 14.79
C HIS A 102 17.32 -5.11 14.07
N TRP A 103 17.64 -5.27 12.80
CA TRP A 103 17.63 -4.21 11.79
C TRP A 103 16.58 -4.51 10.73
N ILE A 104 15.83 -3.49 10.33
CA ILE A 104 14.96 -3.51 9.17
C ILE A 104 15.68 -2.82 8.02
N LEU A 105 15.90 -3.55 6.94
CA LEU A 105 16.68 -3.14 5.78
C LEU A 105 15.78 -3.07 4.54
N GLY A 106 15.74 -1.95 3.88
CA GLY A 106 14.91 -1.81 2.67
C GLY A 106 14.79 -0.37 2.21
N THR A 107 14.22 -0.14 1.10
CA THR A 107 13.23 -0.96 0.40
C THR A 107 13.56 -1.09 -1.09
N THR A 108 12.89 -2.01 -1.77
CA THR A 108 12.84 -2.07 -3.23
C THR A 108 11.69 -1.22 -3.78
N ASP A 109 11.67 -1.02 -5.09
CA ASP A 109 10.59 -0.37 -5.83
C ASP A 109 10.45 -1.09 -7.18
N THR A 110 9.57 -2.08 -7.24
CA THR A 110 9.35 -2.93 -8.40
C THR A 110 7.87 -3.01 -8.75
N ASP A 111 7.56 -3.01 -10.04
CA ASP A 111 6.19 -3.20 -10.51
C ASP A 111 5.62 -4.52 -10.02
N TRP A 112 4.31 -4.53 -9.74
CA TRP A 112 3.61 -5.71 -9.28
C TRP A 112 2.27 -5.85 -9.99
N ASP A 113 2.14 -6.90 -10.76
CA ASP A 113 0.97 -7.26 -11.57
C ASP A 113 0.34 -8.63 -11.21
N LEU A 114 0.87 -9.25 -10.13
CA LEU A 114 0.38 -10.53 -9.62
C LEU A 114 -0.69 -10.33 -8.53
N ASP A 115 -0.91 -11.34 -7.69
CA ASP A 115 -1.89 -11.29 -6.61
C ASP A 115 -1.62 -10.12 -5.65
N LEU A 116 -2.57 -9.19 -5.57
CA LEU A 116 -2.49 -8.01 -4.72
C LEU A 116 -2.62 -8.32 -3.23
N ALA A 117 -3.22 -9.46 -2.89
CA ALA A 117 -3.42 -9.87 -1.50
C ALA A 117 -2.15 -10.50 -0.88
N HIS A 118 -1.31 -11.11 -1.70
CA HIS A 118 -0.15 -11.88 -1.24
C HIS A 118 1.14 -11.46 -1.97
N PRO A 119 1.60 -10.21 -1.81
CA PRO A 119 2.88 -9.82 -2.38
C PRO A 119 4.01 -10.62 -1.72
N ALA A 120 4.96 -11.06 -2.53
CA ALA A 120 6.09 -11.84 -2.06
C ALA A 120 7.42 -11.26 -2.54
N ALA A 121 8.46 -11.39 -1.73
CA ALA A 121 9.82 -11.06 -2.13
C ALA A 121 10.34 -12.11 -3.12
N SER A 122 11.00 -11.65 -4.17
CA SER A 122 11.75 -12.51 -5.08
C SER A 122 13.22 -12.60 -4.65
N LYS A 123 13.90 -13.63 -5.14
CA LYS A 123 15.36 -13.72 -4.94
C LYS A 123 16.08 -12.47 -5.46
N SER A 124 15.67 -11.94 -6.60
CA SER A 124 16.27 -10.72 -7.17
C SER A 124 16.07 -9.48 -6.30
N ASP A 125 14.95 -9.37 -5.56
CA ASP A 125 14.76 -8.28 -4.59
C ASP A 125 15.77 -8.40 -3.44
N ILE A 126 15.96 -9.62 -2.92
CA ILE A 126 16.89 -9.88 -1.81
C ILE A 126 18.33 -9.61 -2.26
N ASP A 127 18.74 -10.17 -3.40
CA ASP A 127 20.08 -9.99 -3.98
C ASP A 127 20.37 -8.49 -4.19
N TYR A 128 19.41 -7.74 -4.71
CA TYR A 128 19.52 -6.28 -4.89
C TYR A 128 19.79 -5.54 -3.58
N LEU A 129 19.03 -5.85 -2.53
CA LEU A 129 19.23 -5.20 -1.23
C LEU A 129 20.57 -5.54 -0.63
N LEU A 130 20.96 -6.82 -0.63
CA LEU A 130 22.26 -7.26 -0.11
C LEU A 130 23.41 -6.62 -0.87
N GLU A 131 23.35 -6.58 -2.21
CA GLU A 131 24.38 -5.94 -3.03
C GLU A 131 24.56 -4.46 -2.67
N ARG A 132 23.46 -3.72 -2.55
CA ARG A 132 23.53 -2.28 -2.26
C ARG A 132 23.98 -1.98 -0.84
N LEU A 133 23.51 -2.73 0.13
CA LEU A 133 23.87 -2.57 1.54
C LEU A 133 25.34 -2.93 1.78
N ASN A 134 25.81 -4.02 1.19
CA ASN A 134 27.19 -4.50 1.35
C ASN A 134 28.24 -3.56 0.77
N ARG A 135 27.86 -2.57 -0.04
CA ARG A 135 28.81 -1.52 -0.50
C ARG A 135 29.23 -0.55 0.60
N VAL A 136 28.43 -0.46 1.68
CA VAL A 136 28.64 0.51 2.75
C VAL A 136 28.81 -0.12 4.14
N LEU A 137 28.51 -1.40 4.27
CA LEU A 137 28.66 -2.12 5.53
C LEU A 137 30.13 -2.61 5.69
N ALA A 138 30.69 -2.45 6.87
CA ALA A 138 32.04 -2.94 7.20
C ALA A 138 32.11 -4.48 7.15
N GLN A 139 31.02 -5.14 7.53
CA GLN A 139 30.88 -6.60 7.44
C GLN A 139 29.73 -6.91 6.48
N PRO A 140 30.00 -7.64 5.38
CA PRO A 140 28.95 -7.98 4.43
C PRO A 140 27.90 -8.91 5.05
N LEU A 141 26.63 -8.59 4.79
CA LEU A 141 25.49 -9.46 5.09
C LEU A 141 25.41 -10.59 4.05
N ARG A 142 25.02 -11.76 4.50
CA ARG A 142 24.80 -12.95 3.69
C ARG A 142 23.31 -13.34 3.72
N PRO A 143 22.84 -14.14 2.76
CA PRO A 143 21.47 -14.67 2.81
C PRO A 143 21.14 -15.38 4.13
N ASP A 144 22.09 -16.09 4.72
CA ASP A 144 21.92 -16.82 5.98
C ASP A 144 21.78 -15.89 7.21
N ASP A 145 22.09 -14.61 7.07
CA ASP A 145 21.88 -13.60 8.12
C ASP A 145 20.43 -13.10 8.16
N ILE A 146 19.61 -13.48 7.19
CA ILE A 146 18.23 -12.98 7.05
C ILE A 146 17.31 -13.88 7.89
N GLU A 147 16.73 -13.33 8.94
CA GLU A 147 15.76 -14.01 9.79
C GLU A 147 14.31 -13.81 9.34
N GLY A 148 14.05 -12.74 8.60
CA GLY A 148 12.71 -12.45 8.10
C GLY A 148 12.72 -11.60 6.83
N VAL A 149 11.68 -11.80 6.02
CA VAL A 149 11.43 -11.01 4.82
C VAL A 149 9.95 -10.68 4.78
N TYR A 150 9.60 -9.42 4.51
CA TYR A 150 8.22 -9.07 4.23
C TYR A 150 8.12 -8.15 3.01
N ALA A 151 6.97 -8.21 2.36
CA ALA A 151 6.64 -7.41 1.20
C ALA A 151 5.35 -6.65 1.40
N GLY A 152 5.26 -5.47 0.81
CA GLY A 152 4.06 -4.65 0.80
C GLY A 152 3.89 -3.95 -0.54
N LEU A 153 2.67 -3.57 -0.87
CA LEU A 153 2.34 -2.85 -2.10
C LEU A 153 2.01 -1.38 -1.80
N ARG A 154 2.57 -0.51 -2.63
CA ARG A 154 2.25 0.92 -2.64
C ARG A 154 1.23 1.20 -3.73
N PRO A 155 0.10 1.84 -3.42
CA PRO A 155 -0.87 2.30 -4.41
C PRO A 155 -0.38 3.63 -5.01
N LEU A 156 0.39 3.56 -6.10
CA LEU A 156 0.87 4.75 -6.79
C LEU A 156 -0.16 5.22 -7.80
N LEU A 157 -0.41 6.53 -7.86
CA LEU A 157 -1.29 7.09 -8.89
C LEU A 157 -0.65 6.92 -10.26
N GLN A 158 -1.40 6.39 -11.21
CA GLN A 158 -0.95 6.24 -12.57
C GLN A 158 -0.80 7.63 -13.21
N GLY A 159 0.41 7.93 -13.68
CA GLY A 159 0.77 9.14 -14.41
C GLY A 159 1.28 8.81 -15.81
N GLU A 160 1.90 9.76 -16.47
CA GLU A 160 2.48 9.60 -17.82
C GLU A 160 3.77 8.76 -17.84
N SER A 161 4.34 8.43 -16.65
CA SER A 161 5.61 7.68 -16.56
C SER A 161 5.37 6.18 -16.46
N ASP A 162 6.11 5.39 -17.25
CA ASP A 162 6.10 3.93 -17.18
C ASP A 162 6.84 3.36 -15.96
N ALA A 163 7.74 4.14 -15.35
CA ALA A 163 8.52 3.68 -14.20
C ALA A 163 7.82 4.05 -12.87
N THR A 164 7.51 3.06 -12.03
CA THR A 164 6.87 3.26 -10.71
C THR A 164 7.66 4.19 -9.79
N SER A 165 8.98 4.19 -9.87
CA SER A 165 9.84 5.08 -9.09
C SER A 165 9.65 6.58 -9.40
N LYS A 166 9.05 6.90 -10.56
CA LYS A 166 8.75 8.27 -11.01
C LYS A 166 7.28 8.66 -10.83
N LEU A 167 6.40 7.72 -10.45
CA LEU A 167 4.99 8.02 -10.22
C LEU A 167 4.79 8.88 -8.97
N SER A 168 3.75 9.72 -9.01
CA SER A 168 3.41 10.60 -7.90
C SER A 168 3.07 9.81 -6.65
N ARG A 169 3.59 10.28 -5.52
CA ARG A 169 3.25 9.81 -4.17
C ARG A 169 2.27 10.75 -3.46
N GLU A 170 1.70 11.68 -4.20
CA GLU A 170 0.58 12.49 -3.74
C GLU A 170 -0.68 11.64 -3.67
N HIS A 171 -1.69 12.10 -2.96
CA HIS A 171 -3.00 11.48 -2.99
C HIS A 171 -3.92 12.20 -3.96
N ALA A 172 -4.91 11.49 -4.45
CA ALA A 172 -5.99 12.07 -5.24
C ALA A 172 -7.34 11.71 -4.62
N VAL A 173 -8.26 12.66 -4.64
CA VAL A 173 -9.65 12.47 -4.22
C VAL A 173 -10.55 12.81 -5.40
N SER A 174 -11.52 11.96 -5.68
CA SER A 174 -12.46 12.14 -6.79
C SER A 174 -13.85 11.63 -6.44
N GLN A 175 -14.88 12.38 -6.85
CA GLN A 175 -16.26 11.94 -6.83
C GLN A 175 -16.75 11.75 -8.29
N SER A 176 -16.48 10.58 -8.87
CA SER A 176 -16.90 10.26 -10.24
C SER A 176 -18.35 9.82 -10.35
N VAL A 177 -18.91 9.32 -9.25
CA VAL A 177 -20.31 8.91 -9.12
C VAL A 177 -20.90 9.56 -7.89
N SER A 178 -22.10 10.10 -8.00
CA SER A 178 -22.80 10.67 -6.83
C SER A 178 -22.88 9.63 -5.71
N GLY A 179 -22.57 10.03 -4.48
CA GLY A 179 -22.57 9.15 -3.31
C GLY A 179 -21.32 8.26 -3.15
N LEU A 180 -20.35 8.32 -4.08
CA LEU A 180 -19.09 7.60 -3.99
C LEU A 180 -17.91 8.54 -4.13
N ILE A 181 -17.09 8.65 -3.09
CA ILE A 181 -15.82 9.33 -3.10
C ILE A 181 -14.72 8.28 -3.15
N THR A 182 -13.74 8.45 -4.03
CA THR A 182 -12.56 7.60 -4.12
C THR A 182 -11.33 8.39 -3.72
N VAL A 183 -10.52 7.82 -2.82
CA VAL A 183 -9.20 8.34 -2.44
C VAL A 183 -8.15 7.28 -2.64
N ALA A 184 -7.03 7.64 -3.28
CA ALA A 184 -5.90 6.73 -3.49
C ALA A 184 -4.58 7.50 -3.52
N GLY A 185 -3.46 6.76 -3.45
CA GLY A 185 -2.13 7.34 -3.34
C GLY A 185 -1.81 7.79 -1.92
N GLY A 186 -0.89 8.76 -1.81
CA GLY A 186 -0.48 9.35 -0.54
C GLY A 186 0.43 8.44 0.30
N LYS A 187 0.57 8.81 1.56
CA LYS A 187 1.39 8.09 2.54
C LYS A 187 0.65 7.99 3.87
N TYR A 188 0.98 6.99 4.66
CA TYR A 188 0.43 6.87 6.02
C TYR A 188 0.72 8.11 6.88
N THR A 189 1.87 8.75 6.69
CA THR A 189 2.25 9.97 7.41
C THR A 189 1.40 11.19 7.06
N THR A 190 0.71 11.19 5.92
CA THR A 190 -0.17 12.29 5.47
C THR A 190 -1.67 11.96 5.60
N TYR A 191 -2.02 10.89 6.32
CA TYR A 191 -3.40 10.39 6.43
C TYR A 191 -4.41 11.43 6.89
N ARG A 192 -4.01 12.35 7.79
CA ARG A 192 -4.92 13.40 8.30
C ARG A 192 -5.33 14.39 7.21
N VAL A 193 -4.37 14.79 6.36
CA VAL A 193 -4.65 15.65 5.20
C VAL A 193 -5.54 14.91 4.21
N MET A 194 -5.23 13.66 3.90
CA MET A 194 -6.06 12.82 3.03
C MET A 194 -7.48 12.69 3.55
N ALA A 195 -7.64 12.41 4.85
CA ALA A 195 -8.95 12.30 5.48
C ALA A 195 -9.73 13.63 5.43
N LYS A 196 -9.05 14.76 5.67
CA LYS A 196 -9.67 16.10 5.57
C LYS A 196 -10.18 16.33 4.16
N ASP A 197 -9.38 16.11 3.13
CA ASP A 197 -9.76 16.36 1.74
C ASP A 197 -10.95 15.49 1.30
N VAL A 198 -11.04 14.25 1.81
CA VAL A 198 -12.22 13.38 1.60
C VAL A 198 -13.46 13.92 2.29
N VAL A 199 -13.33 14.37 3.54
CA VAL A 199 -14.48 14.88 4.32
C VAL A 199 -14.97 16.22 3.78
N ASP A 200 -14.10 17.08 3.27
CA ASP A 200 -14.46 18.37 2.68
C ASP A 200 -15.30 18.20 1.39
N ILE A 201 -15.22 17.03 0.73
CA ILE A 201 -16.01 16.70 -0.47
C ILE A 201 -17.32 15.97 -0.09
N ALA A 202 -17.39 15.32 1.08
CA ALA A 202 -18.50 14.48 1.49
C ALA A 202 -19.75 15.29 1.92
#